data_b183f6a780bcf7e3dbb3cf1a1670f3eb
#
_entry.id   b183f6a780bcf7e3dbb3cf1a1670f3eb
#
_cell.length_a   1.000
_cell.length_b   1.000
_cell.length_c   1.000
_cell.angle_alpha   90.00
_cell.angle_beta   90.00
_cell.angle_gamma   90.00
#
_symmetry.space_group_name_H-M   'P 1'
#
loop_
_entity.id
_entity.type
_entity.pdbx_description
1 polymer ?
#
loop_
_entity_poly.entity_id
_entity_poly.type
_entity_poly.pdbx_seq_one_letter_code
_entity_poly.pdbx_strand_id
1 'polypeptide(L)'
;MKLPRRPPRRWLLQLGAAAALAAAGLRPVAAQPAAPTTPATPPATTPASPPPATPPELTSELPGARWRGTGVLRFLGLHIYDAQLWSAQAVSGDGAAQPLALVLVYARQLVGEQIASRSLKEMSRLGRVDDEQSARWLKAMTQLFPDVRDGDRLTGVQRPGVATRFFLNGQFRGELVDAEFTRLFFGIWLSPRTSEPRLREQLLGGRS
;
A
#
# COMPACT_ATOMS: atom_id res chain seq x y z
N MET A 1 -42.79 8.00 28.37
CA MET A 1 -42.76 7.78 26.91
C MET A 1 -41.69 6.75 26.63
N LYS A 2 -42.09 5.48 26.36
CA LYS A 2 -41.17 4.30 26.26
C LYS A 2 -40.73 4.13 24.80
N LEU A 3 -39.44 4.07 24.55
CA LEU A 3 -38.84 3.71 23.26
C LEU A 3 -38.81 2.18 23.08
N PRO A 4 -39.11 1.62 21.92
CA PRO A 4 -39.10 0.16 21.72
C PRO A 4 -37.68 -0.35 21.44
N ARG A 5 -37.35 -1.45 22.12
CA ARG A 5 -36.12 -2.25 21.91
C ARG A 5 -36.25 -3.08 20.63
N ARG A 6 -35.24 -3.04 19.76
CA ARG A 6 -35.10 -3.93 18.59
C ARG A 6 -34.44 -5.23 19.01
N PRO A 7 -34.89 -6.42 18.51
CA PRO A 7 -34.30 -7.71 18.80
C PRO A 7 -33.11 -8.04 17.90
N PRO A 8 -32.17 -8.93 18.33
CA PRO A 8 -31.04 -9.36 17.55
C PRO A 8 -31.45 -10.44 16.55
N ARG A 9 -31.09 -10.27 15.30
CA ARG A 9 -31.27 -11.32 14.26
C ARG A 9 -30.12 -12.33 14.34
N ARG A 10 -30.44 -13.49 14.89
CA ARG A 10 -29.66 -14.72 14.75
C ARG A 10 -29.96 -15.32 13.37
N TRP A 11 -28.95 -15.57 12.57
CA TRP A 11 -29.07 -16.41 11.38
C TRP A 11 -28.56 -17.80 11.73
N LEU A 12 -29.51 -18.75 11.69
CA LEU A 12 -29.32 -20.16 11.91
C LEU A 12 -28.76 -20.83 10.63
N LEU A 13 -27.79 -21.69 10.89
CA LEU A 13 -27.26 -22.71 9.99
C LEU A 13 -28.35 -23.70 9.54
N GLN A 14 -28.39 -24.04 8.26
CA GLN A 14 -29.00 -25.29 7.81
C GLN A 14 -27.98 -26.09 6.98
N LEU A 15 -27.61 -27.21 7.57
CA LEU A 15 -26.94 -28.33 6.94
C LEU A 15 -27.95 -29.11 6.10
N GLY A 16 -27.61 -29.40 4.85
CA GLY A 16 -28.32 -30.34 3.99
C GLY A 16 -27.34 -31.32 3.39
N ALA A 17 -27.27 -32.52 3.98
CA ALA A 17 -26.58 -33.67 3.42
C ALA A 17 -27.53 -34.39 2.43
N ALA A 18 -27.04 -34.70 1.22
CA ALA A 18 -27.64 -35.69 0.36
C ALA A 18 -26.57 -36.59 -0.23
N ALA A 19 -26.52 -37.81 0.26
CA ALA A 19 -25.77 -38.91 -0.30
C ALA A 19 -26.56 -39.54 -1.45
N ALA A 20 -25.92 -39.75 -2.60
CA ALA A 20 -26.41 -40.63 -3.65
C ALA A 20 -25.29 -41.59 -4.06
N LEU A 21 -25.46 -42.85 -3.68
CA LEU A 21 -24.72 -43.99 -4.23
C LEU A 21 -25.23 -44.27 -5.64
N ALA A 22 -24.33 -44.41 -6.60
CA ALA A 22 -24.61 -45.09 -7.86
C ALA A 22 -23.46 -46.03 -8.23
N ALA A 23 -23.85 -47.26 -8.52
CA ALA A 23 -23.06 -48.47 -8.63
C ALA A 23 -22.19 -48.55 -9.89
N ALA A 24 -21.21 -49.44 -9.76
CA ALA A 24 -20.21 -49.89 -10.68
C ALA A 24 -20.64 -50.22 -12.11
N GLY A 25 -19.81 -49.79 -13.06
CA GLY A 25 -19.70 -50.34 -14.39
C GLY A 25 -18.25 -50.42 -14.80
N LEU A 26 -17.64 -51.58 -14.62
CA LEU A 26 -16.32 -51.91 -15.14
C LEU A 26 -16.38 -52.00 -16.68
N ARG A 27 -15.75 -51.05 -17.38
CA ARG A 27 -15.45 -51.15 -18.82
C ARG A 27 -13.96 -51.42 -19.01
N PRO A 28 -13.58 -52.36 -19.92
CA PRO A 28 -12.17 -52.60 -20.18
C PRO A 28 -11.52 -51.40 -20.86
N VAL A 29 -10.40 -50.97 -20.30
CA VAL A 29 -9.55 -49.92 -20.86
C VAL A 29 -8.78 -50.51 -22.03
N ALA A 30 -9.14 -50.11 -23.27
CA ALA A 30 -8.30 -50.30 -24.42
C ALA A 30 -7.06 -49.38 -24.31
N ALA A 31 -5.85 -49.97 -24.42
CA ALA A 31 -4.61 -49.24 -24.42
C ALA A 31 -4.54 -48.31 -25.65
N GLN A 32 -4.60 -47.00 -25.44
CA GLN A 32 -4.26 -46.00 -26.43
C GLN A 32 -2.75 -45.87 -26.59
N PRO A 33 -2.21 -45.81 -27.82
CA PRO A 33 -0.81 -45.54 -28.01
C PRO A 33 -0.47 -44.11 -27.54
N ALA A 34 0.63 -44.00 -26.78
CA ALA A 34 1.12 -42.74 -26.27
C ALA A 34 1.40 -41.73 -27.40
N ALA A 35 0.69 -40.60 -27.36
CA ALA A 35 0.98 -39.46 -28.23
C ALA A 35 2.36 -38.87 -27.88
N PRO A 36 3.13 -38.38 -28.86
CA PRO A 36 4.43 -37.77 -28.56
C PRO A 36 4.27 -36.54 -27.67
N THR A 37 4.97 -36.58 -26.55
CA THR A 37 5.04 -35.49 -25.57
C THR A 37 5.72 -34.28 -26.22
N THR A 38 4.94 -33.30 -26.61
CA THR A 38 5.45 -32.00 -27.04
C THR A 38 6.15 -31.36 -25.83
N PRO A 39 7.40 -30.86 -25.93
CA PRO A 39 8.05 -30.19 -24.83
C PRO A 39 7.21 -28.97 -24.42
N ALA A 40 6.84 -28.91 -23.14
CA ALA A 40 6.13 -27.76 -22.59
C ALA A 40 6.99 -26.50 -22.77
N THR A 41 6.51 -25.56 -23.56
CA THR A 41 7.09 -24.22 -23.69
C THR A 41 7.09 -23.61 -22.28
N PRO A 42 8.26 -23.12 -21.78
CA PRO A 42 8.28 -22.47 -20.48
C PRO A 42 7.30 -21.28 -20.47
N PRO A 43 6.61 -21.01 -19.36
CA PRO A 43 5.66 -19.90 -19.29
C PRO A 43 6.39 -18.61 -19.65
N ALA A 44 5.85 -17.88 -20.62
CA ALA A 44 6.37 -16.60 -21.06
C ALA A 44 6.44 -15.67 -19.83
N THR A 45 7.66 -15.29 -19.47
CA THR A 45 7.88 -14.28 -18.43
C THR A 45 7.23 -12.99 -18.91
N THR A 46 6.13 -12.59 -18.30
CA THR A 46 5.47 -11.32 -18.57
C THR A 46 6.52 -10.23 -18.38
N PRO A 47 6.81 -9.37 -19.39
CA PRO A 47 7.82 -8.33 -19.26
C PRO A 47 7.39 -7.41 -18.10
N ALA A 48 8.30 -7.24 -17.14
CA ALA A 48 8.10 -6.28 -16.06
C ALA A 48 7.88 -4.90 -16.68
N SER A 49 6.85 -4.17 -16.24
CA SER A 49 6.62 -2.80 -16.70
C SER A 49 7.90 -1.96 -16.49
N PRO A 50 8.24 -1.07 -17.44
CA PRO A 50 9.43 -0.24 -17.32
C PRO A 50 9.33 0.60 -16.04
N PRO A 51 10.48 0.90 -15.39
CA PRO A 51 10.50 1.74 -14.20
C PRO A 51 9.90 3.13 -14.52
N PRO A 52 9.18 3.75 -13.58
CA PRO A 52 8.65 5.10 -13.77
C PRO A 52 9.80 6.11 -13.92
N ALA A 53 9.53 7.23 -14.59
CA ALA A 53 10.48 8.33 -14.69
C ALA A 53 10.81 8.88 -13.30
N THR A 54 12.06 9.24 -13.05
CA THR A 54 12.48 9.82 -11.77
C THR A 54 11.78 11.16 -11.55
N PRO A 55 11.06 11.34 -10.43
CA PRO A 55 10.46 12.60 -10.07
C PRO A 55 11.54 13.71 -9.97
N PRO A 56 11.32 14.90 -10.55
CA PRO A 56 12.34 15.95 -10.62
C PRO A 56 12.83 16.40 -9.24
N GLU A 57 11.95 16.44 -8.22
CA GLU A 57 12.31 16.78 -6.85
C GLU A 57 13.34 15.82 -6.25
N LEU A 58 13.34 14.55 -6.66
CA LEU A 58 14.28 13.56 -6.12
C LEU A 58 15.71 13.75 -6.65
N THR A 59 15.90 14.45 -7.75
CA THR A 59 17.24 14.73 -8.27
C THR A 59 18.08 15.55 -7.27
N SER A 60 17.45 16.50 -6.60
CA SER A 60 18.10 17.34 -5.58
C SER A 60 17.95 16.79 -4.16
N GLU A 61 16.77 16.27 -3.82
CA GLU A 61 16.47 15.85 -2.45
C GLU A 61 17.07 14.49 -2.08
N LEU A 62 17.21 13.59 -3.06
CA LEU A 62 17.70 12.22 -2.86
C LEU A 62 18.61 11.78 -4.03
N PRO A 63 19.80 12.39 -4.18
CA PRO A 63 20.72 12.07 -5.28
C PRO A 63 21.02 10.58 -5.34
N GLY A 64 21.01 10.02 -6.57
CA GLY A 64 21.25 8.59 -6.79
C GLY A 64 20.09 7.67 -6.41
N ALA A 65 18.93 8.22 -6.04
CA ALA A 65 17.75 7.41 -5.82
C ALA A 65 17.35 6.62 -7.06
N ARG A 66 16.98 5.37 -6.84
CA ARG A 66 16.44 4.45 -7.86
C ARG A 66 15.07 3.96 -7.42
N TRP A 67 14.22 3.72 -8.38
CA TRP A 67 12.95 3.05 -8.13
C TRP A 67 13.18 1.65 -7.55
N ARG A 68 12.43 1.31 -6.48
CA ARG A 68 12.52 0.03 -5.77
C ARG A 68 11.31 -0.87 -6.01
N GLY A 69 10.14 -0.25 -6.10
CA GLY A 69 8.91 -0.96 -6.36
C GLY A 69 7.73 -0.02 -6.43
N THR A 70 6.63 -0.53 -6.96
CA THR A 70 5.33 0.16 -7.01
C THR A 70 4.27 -0.77 -6.47
N GLY A 71 3.40 -0.23 -5.63
CA GLY A 71 2.23 -0.93 -5.14
C GLY A 71 0.97 -0.08 -5.25
N VAL A 72 -0.18 -0.74 -5.37
CA VAL A 72 -1.47 -0.10 -5.57
C VAL A 72 -2.28 -0.14 -4.29
N LEU A 73 -2.71 1.03 -3.78
CA LEU A 73 -3.71 1.07 -2.72
C LEU A 73 -5.11 1.03 -3.30
N ARG A 74 -5.88 0.03 -2.85
CA ARG A 74 -7.32 -0.05 -3.10
C ARG A 74 -8.08 -0.03 -1.77
N PHE A 75 -9.18 0.72 -1.73
CA PHE A 75 -10.06 0.76 -0.58
C PHE A 75 -11.50 0.52 -1.02
N LEU A 76 -12.15 -0.50 -0.47
CA LEU A 76 -13.48 -0.96 -0.89
C LEU A 76 -13.59 -1.18 -2.42
N GLY A 77 -12.55 -1.76 -3.03
CA GLY A 77 -12.46 -1.98 -4.48
C GLY A 77 -12.05 -0.76 -5.32
N LEU A 78 -12.06 0.43 -4.74
CA LEU A 78 -11.70 1.67 -5.43
C LEU A 78 -10.19 1.86 -5.45
N HIS A 79 -9.64 2.19 -6.63
CA HIS A 79 -8.24 2.59 -6.77
C HIS A 79 -8.05 3.98 -6.15
N ILE A 80 -7.14 4.09 -5.19
CA ILE A 80 -6.88 5.33 -4.44
C ILE A 80 -5.62 6.01 -4.95
N TYR A 81 -4.51 5.27 -5.00
CA TYR A 81 -3.23 5.74 -5.55
C TYR A 81 -2.29 4.58 -5.90
N ASP A 82 -1.30 4.88 -6.71
CA ASP A 82 -0.10 4.08 -6.90
C ASP A 82 1.02 4.67 -6.03
N ALA A 83 1.58 3.85 -5.14
CA ALA A 83 2.72 4.24 -4.32
C ALA A 83 4.00 3.73 -4.95
N GLN A 84 5.03 4.59 -5.05
CA GLN A 84 6.35 4.25 -5.55
C GLN A 84 7.38 4.48 -4.45
N LEU A 85 8.28 3.52 -4.25
CA LEU A 85 9.39 3.65 -3.32
C LEU A 85 10.69 3.97 -4.08
N TRP A 86 11.39 4.98 -3.60
CA TRP A 86 12.66 5.46 -4.17
C TRP A 86 13.73 5.53 -3.09
N SER A 87 14.92 4.99 -3.35
CA SER A 87 16.07 5.07 -2.43
C SER A 87 17.38 4.78 -3.17
N ALA A 88 18.50 5.29 -2.68
CA ALA A 88 19.81 5.02 -3.26
C ALA A 88 20.24 3.55 -3.05
N GLN A 89 19.88 2.97 -1.91
CA GLN A 89 20.19 1.59 -1.53
C GLN A 89 18.93 0.77 -1.35
N ALA A 90 19.04 -0.56 -1.33
CA ALA A 90 17.93 -1.44 -0.98
C ALA A 90 17.42 -1.09 0.44
N VAL A 91 16.09 -1.05 0.59
CA VAL A 91 15.50 -0.73 1.88
C VAL A 91 15.45 -1.97 2.75
N SER A 92 16.00 -1.86 3.96
CA SER A 92 16.03 -2.92 4.97
C SER A 92 15.10 -2.60 6.14
N GLY A 93 14.53 -3.64 6.74
CA GLY A 93 13.65 -3.50 7.89
C GLY A 93 12.37 -2.71 7.58
N ASP A 94 12.17 -1.62 8.30
CA ASP A 94 11.08 -0.65 8.11
C ASP A 94 11.54 0.64 7.40
N GLY A 95 12.78 0.70 6.95
CA GLY A 95 13.36 1.85 6.25
C GLY A 95 13.58 3.09 7.13
N ALA A 96 13.31 3.05 8.43
CA ALA A 96 13.33 4.23 9.30
C ALA A 96 14.70 4.92 9.40
N ALA A 97 15.79 4.16 9.24
CA ALA A 97 17.16 4.67 9.33
C ALA A 97 17.76 5.09 7.99
N GLN A 98 17.02 5.00 6.88
CA GLN A 98 17.54 5.21 5.54
C GLN A 98 16.91 6.43 4.85
N PRO A 99 17.68 7.27 4.13
CA PRO A 99 17.10 8.26 3.23
C PRO A 99 16.31 7.56 2.12
N LEU A 100 15.05 7.91 1.99
CA LEU A 100 14.14 7.36 0.98
C LEU A 100 13.02 8.35 0.65
N ALA A 101 12.28 8.08 -0.41
CA ALA A 101 11.09 8.82 -0.75
C ALA A 101 9.93 7.87 -1.11
N LEU A 102 8.74 8.27 -0.72
CA LEU A 102 7.48 7.69 -1.18
C LEU A 102 6.77 8.71 -2.07
N VAL A 103 6.39 8.26 -3.25
CA VAL A 103 5.68 9.04 -4.25
C VAL A 103 4.30 8.42 -4.43
N LEU A 104 3.25 9.16 -4.10
CA LEU A 104 1.87 8.74 -4.25
C LEU A 104 1.26 9.42 -5.46
N VAL A 105 0.93 8.64 -6.49
CA VAL A 105 0.22 9.13 -7.68
C VAL A 105 -1.25 8.82 -7.48
N TYR A 106 -2.07 9.84 -7.26
CA TYR A 106 -3.48 9.66 -6.96
C TYR A 106 -4.28 9.29 -8.20
N ALA A 107 -5.21 8.35 -8.04
CA ALA A 107 -6.11 7.87 -9.10
C ALA A 107 -7.53 8.44 -8.96
N ARG A 108 -7.70 9.46 -8.11
CA ARG A 108 -9.00 10.09 -7.85
C ARG A 108 -8.86 11.35 -7.01
N GLN A 109 -9.93 12.16 -6.98
CA GLN A 109 -10.01 13.30 -6.10
C GLN A 109 -10.14 12.86 -4.63
N LEU A 110 -9.33 13.47 -3.74
CA LEU A 110 -9.40 13.35 -2.29
C LEU A 110 -9.20 14.72 -1.64
N VAL A 111 -9.83 14.88 -0.47
CA VAL A 111 -9.69 16.09 0.36
C VAL A 111 -8.43 15.95 1.22
N GLY A 112 -7.57 16.97 1.22
CA GLY A 112 -6.30 16.96 1.95
C GLY A 112 -6.44 16.72 3.44
N GLU A 113 -7.45 17.29 4.09
CA GLU A 113 -7.76 17.05 5.50
C GLU A 113 -8.09 15.58 5.79
N GLN A 114 -8.79 14.90 4.86
CA GLN A 114 -9.08 13.46 5.00
C GLN A 114 -7.81 12.62 4.84
N ILE A 115 -6.89 13.03 3.95
CA ILE A 115 -5.58 12.38 3.80
C ILE A 115 -4.80 12.52 5.11
N ALA A 116 -4.76 13.72 5.70
CA ALA A 116 -4.09 13.99 6.97
C ALA A 116 -4.68 13.15 8.12
N SER A 117 -5.99 13.15 8.25
CA SER A 117 -6.71 12.39 9.28
C SER A 117 -6.48 10.88 9.16
N ARG A 118 -6.51 10.36 7.94
CA ARG A 118 -6.21 8.94 7.68
C ARG A 118 -4.76 8.60 8.00
N SER A 119 -3.81 9.47 7.63
CA SER A 119 -2.39 9.27 7.95
C SER A 119 -2.16 9.21 9.44
N LEU A 120 -2.73 10.14 10.21
CA LEU A 120 -2.61 10.13 11.68
C LEU A 120 -3.19 8.85 12.29
N LYS A 121 -4.34 8.38 11.80
CA LYS A 121 -4.95 7.12 12.26
C LYS A 121 -4.02 5.92 12.02
N GLU A 122 -3.39 5.82 10.86
CA GLU A 122 -2.44 4.74 10.58
C GLU A 122 -1.16 4.85 11.42
N MET A 123 -0.64 6.06 11.62
CA MET A 123 0.51 6.30 12.50
C MET A 123 0.23 5.86 13.94
N SER A 124 -0.95 6.17 14.48
CA SER A 124 -1.37 5.77 15.84
C SER A 124 -1.53 4.26 16.02
N ARG A 125 -1.65 3.50 14.93
CA ARG A 125 -1.62 2.02 14.96
C ARG A 125 -0.22 1.46 15.12
N LEU A 126 0.79 2.20 14.67
CA LEU A 126 2.19 1.75 14.61
C LEU A 126 2.97 2.10 15.86
N GLY A 127 2.62 3.19 16.53
CA GLY A 127 3.26 3.68 17.73
C GLY A 127 2.32 4.43 18.65
N ARG A 128 2.77 4.64 19.88
CA ARG A 128 2.02 5.47 20.83
C ARG A 128 2.13 6.92 20.39
N VAL A 129 1.02 7.57 20.20
CA VAL A 129 0.89 9.00 19.89
C VAL A 129 -0.03 9.60 20.93
N ASP A 130 0.44 10.57 21.68
CA ASP A 130 -0.38 11.27 22.67
C ASP A 130 -1.27 12.33 22.01
N ASP A 131 -2.17 12.93 22.80
CA ASP A 131 -3.16 13.88 22.28
C ASP A 131 -2.51 15.16 21.77
N GLU A 132 -1.44 15.62 22.41
CA GLU A 132 -0.71 16.83 22.00
C GLU A 132 0.03 16.59 20.67
N GLN A 133 0.73 15.46 20.54
CA GLN A 133 1.36 15.05 19.29
C GLN A 133 0.33 14.90 18.16
N SER A 134 -0.80 14.25 18.45
CA SER A 134 -1.89 14.07 17.50
C SER A 134 -2.40 15.39 16.96
N ALA A 135 -2.70 16.34 17.85
CA ALA A 135 -3.20 17.65 17.46
C ALA A 135 -2.16 18.45 16.63
N ARG A 136 -0.89 18.44 17.08
CA ARG A 136 0.21 19.13 16.39
C ARG A 136 0.45 18.54 15.00
N TRP A 137 0.53 17.22 14.87
CA TRP A 137 0.78 16.55 13.60
C TRP A 137 -0.39 16.67 12.64
N LEU A 138 -1.63 16.53 13.12
CA LEU A 138 -2.81 16.74 12.30
C LEU A 138 -2.85 18.15 11.71
N LYS A 139 -2.64 19.16 12.55
CA LYS A 139 -2.58 20.56 12.12
C LYS A 139 -1.52 20.77 11.04
N ALA A 140 -0.30 20.24 11.25
CA ALA A 140 0.79 20.37 10.29
C ALA A 140 0.47 19.67 8.97
N MET A 141 -0.03 18.41 9.01
CA MET A 141 -0.40 17.68 7.81
C MET A 141 -1.54 18.35 7.03
N THR A 142 -2.54 18.92 7.72
CA THR A 142 -3.64 19.64 7.06
C THR A 142 -3.13 20.89 6.30
N GLN A 143 -2.06 21.52 6.77
CA GLN A 143 -1.44 22.66 6.06
C GLN A 143 -0.57 22.19 4.87
N LEU A 144 0.04 21.01 4.97
CA LEU A 144 0.96 20.46 3.97
C LEU A 144 0.26 19.70 2.84
N PHE A 145 -0.87 19.04 3.15
CA PHE A 145 -1.58 18.19 2.22
C PHE A 145 -2.75 18.95 1.58
N PRO A 146 -2.63 19.35 0.31
CA PRO A 146 -3.73 19.97 -0.41
C PRO A 146 -4.77 18.93 -0.83
N ASP A 147 -5.91 19.39 -1.29
CA ASP A 147 -6.81 18.56 -2.08
C ASP A 147 -6.07 18.09 -3.34
N VAL A 148 -6.26 16.82 -3.68
CA VAL A 148 -5.62 16.18 -4.83
C VAL A 148 -6.67 15.70 -5.83
N ARG A 149 -6.25 15.54 -7.09
CA ARG A 149 -7.06 15.01 -8.18
C ARG A 149 -6.37 13.80 -8.80
N ASP A 150 -7.07 13.15 -9.71
CA ASP A 150 -6.47 12.10 -10.55
C ASP A 150 -5.23 12.63 -11.28
N GLY A 151 -4.14 11.87 -11.18
CA GLY A 151 -2.82 12.22 -11.72
C GLY A 151 -1.95 13.11 -10.82
N ASP A 152 -2.48 13.71 -9.76
CA ASP A 152 -1.65 14.48 -8.82
C ASP A 152 -0.67 13.57 -8.08
N ARG A 153 0.54 14.11 -7.85
CA ARG A 153 1.63 13.40 -7.19
C ARG A 153 2.03 14.09 -5.90
N LEU A 154 1.84 13.40 -4.77
CA LEU A 154 2.34 13.84 -3.46
C LEU A 154 3.58 13.01 -3.14
N THR A 155 4.72 13.70 -2.95
CA THR A 155 6.01 13.08 -2.60
C THR A 155 6.38 13.43 -1.17
N GLY A 156 6.68 12.41 -0.37
CA GLY A 156 7.32 12.55 0.93
C GLY A 156 8.77 12.09 0.85
N VAL A 157 9.71 12.95 1.24
CA VAL A 157 11.15 12.63 1.32
C VAL A 157 11.55 12.50 2.78
N GLN A 158 12.05 11.33 3.15
CA GLN A 158 12.51 11.02 4.50
C GLN A 158 13.92 11.53 4.72
N ARG A 159 14.11 12.33 5.77
CA ARG A 159 15.39 12.63 6.40
C ARG A 159 15.44 11.89 7.72
N PRO A 160 16.09 10.73 7.79
CA PRO A 160 16.01 9.83 8.94
C PRO A 160 16.40 10.51 10.24
N GLY A 161 15.57 10.35 11.29
CA GLY A 161 15.82 10.94 12.60
C GLY A 161 15.67 12.46 12.67
N VAL A 162 15.25 13.12 11.58
CA VAL A 162 15.18 14.59 11.51
C VAL A 162 13.80 15.09 11.08
N ALA A 163 13.42 14.82 9.80
CA ALA A 163 12.27 15.49 9.20
C ALA A 163 11.69 14.72 8.00
N THR A 164 10.48 15.12 7.63
CA THR A 164 9.85 14.76 6.35
C THR A 164 9.60 16.00 5.52
N ARG A 165 10.05 16.00 4.27
CA ARG A 165 9.79 17.07 3.30
C ARG A 165 8.70 16.63 2.33
N PHE A 166 7.78 17.55 2.02
CA PHE A 166 6.63 17.27 1.17
C PHE A 166 6.64 18.09 -0.10
N PHE A 167 6.24 17.45 -1.22
CA PHE A 167 6.15 18.07 -2.55
C PHE A 167 4.84 17.67 -3.21
N LEU A 168 4.19 18.62 -3.89
CA LEU A 168 3.05 18.38 -4.77
C LEU A 168 3.48 18.64 -6.21
N ASN A 169 3.37 17.63 -7.07
CA ASN A 169 3.74 17.74 -8.49
C ASN A 169 5.15 18.31 -8.71
N GLY A 170 6.08 17.99 -7.81
CA GLY A 170 7.46 18.48 -7.84
C GLY A 170 7.68 19.82 -7.13
N GLN A 171 6.64 20.51 -6.70
CA GLN A 171 6.76 21.79 -5.99
C GLN A 171 6.81 21.55 -4.48
N PHE A 172 7.79 22.16 -3.81
CA PHE A 172 7.95 22.08 -2.36
C PHE A 172 6.75 22.68 -1.63
N ARG A 173 6.20 21.92 -0.68
CA ARG A 173 5.04 22.31 0.13
C ARG A 173 5.42 22.69 1.54
N GLY A 174 6.49 22.12 2.07
CA GLY A 174 6.98 22.34 3.40
C GLY A 174 7.66 21.14 4.00
N GLU A 175 8.11 21.32 5.24
CA GLU A 175 8.86 20.32 6.01
C GLU A 175 8.24 20.18 7.40
N LEU A 176 8.15 18.95 7.89
CA LEU A 176 7.80 18.66 9.27
C LEU A 176 9.03 18.10 9.97
N VAL A 177 9.61 18.91 10.86
CA VAL A 177 10.80 18.56 11.63
C VAL A 177 10.38 17.86 12.92
N ASP A 178 10.30 16.52 12.85
CA ASP A 178 9.95 15.66 13.98
C ASP A 178 10.39 14.24 13.62
N ALA A 179 11.33 13.69 14.38
CA ALA A 179 11.90 12.36 14.12
C ALA A 179 10.87 11.25 14.30
N GLU A 180 10.01 11.35 15.30
CA GLU A 180 8.99 10.34 15.60
C GLU A 180 7.85 10.39 14.58
N PHE A 181 7.41 11.59 14.19
CA PHE A 181 6.51 11.79 13.07
C PHE A 181 7.06 11.09 11.82
N THR A 182 8.32 11.41 11.46
CA THR A 182 8.97 10.87 10.26
C THR A 182 8.97 9.34 10.27
N ARG A 183 9.38 8.74 11.39
CA ARG A 183 9.41 7.28 11.56
C ARG A 183 8.02 6.65 11.40
N LEU A 184 7.00 7.20 12.06
CA LEU A 184 5.65 6.67 12.02
C LEU A 184 4.97 6.92 10.67
N PHE A 185 5.20 8.08 10.06
CA PHE A 185 4.63 8.43 8.76
C PHE A 185 5.09 7.46 7.66
N PHE A 186 6.40 7.25 7.50
CA PHE A 186 6.88 6.26 6.52
C PHE A 186 6.55 4.83 6.92
N GLY A 187 6.42 4.57 8.20
CA GLY A 187 5.95 3.30 8.75
C GLY A 187 4.56 2.89 8.26
N ILE A 188 3.68 3.83 7.86
CA ILE A 188 2.37 3.53 7.27
C ILE A 188 2.52 2.52 6.12
N TRP A 189 3.55 2.67 5.29
CA TRP A 189 3.82 1.79 4.13
C TRP A 189 4.89 0.73 4.39
N LEU A 190 5.90 1.05 5.20
CA LEU A 190 7.13 0.24 5.29
C LEU A 190 7.25 -0.60 6.55
N SER A 191 6.48 -0.29 7.61
CA SER A 191 6.48 -1.09 8.83
C SER A 191 5.99 -2.53 8.58
N PRO A 192 6.61 -3.55 9.20
CA PRO A 192 6.05 -4.91 9.21
C PRO A 192 4.63 -4.97 9.80
N ARG A 193 4.23 -3.96 10.58
CA ARG A 193 2.89 -3.83 11.20
C ARG A 193 1.92 -2.95 10.40
N THR A 194 2.24 -2.61 9.15
CA THR A 194 1.33 -1.84 8.27
C THR A 194 -0.01 -2.55 8.11
N SER A 195 -1.09 -1.77 7.92
CA SER A 195 -2.42 -2.30 7.57
C SER A 195 -2.47 -2.87 6.14
N GLU A 196 -1.44 -2.59 5.31
CA GLU A 196 -1.39 -2.94 3.90
C GLU A 196 -0.13 -3.79 3.58
N PRO A 197 -0.03 -5.04 4.10
CA PRO A 197 1.18 -5.86 3.95
C PRO A 197 1.52 -6.17 2.48
N ARG A 198 0.52 -6.38 1.62
CA ARG A 198 0.74 -6.60 0.18
C ARG A 198 1.33 -5.38 -0.52
N LEU A 199 0.85 -4.18 -0.18
CA LEU A 199 1.40 -2.93 -0.70
C LEU A 199 2.87 -2.77 -0.28
N ARG A 200 3.20 -3.09 0.98
CA ARG A 200 4.57 -3.11 1.48
C ARG A 200 5.47 -4.06 0.68
N GLU A 201 5.03 -5.29 0.46
CA GLU A 201 5.78 -6.29 -0.32
C GLU A 201 6.08 -5.78 -1.73
N GLN A 202 5.10 -5.21 -2.41
CA GLN A 202 5.26 -4.63 -3.75
C GLN A 202 6.26 -3.47 -3.74
N LEU A 203 6.20 -2.57 -2.76
CA LEU A 203 7.14 -1.45 -2.61
C LEU A 203 8.59 -1.91 -2.39
N LEU A 204 8.78 -2.99 -1.65
CA LEU A 204 10.11 -3.56 -1.38
C LEU A 204 10.63 -4.47 -2.50
N GLY A 205 9.95 -4.50 -3.64
CA GLY A 205 10.37 -5.29 -4.82
C GLY A 205 9.96 -6.76 -4.74
N GLY A 206 9.07 -7.14 -3.82
CA GLY A 206 8.44 -8.44 -3.82
C GLY A 206 7.56 -8.61 -5.06
N ARG A 207 7.73 -9.72 -5.77
CA ARG A 207 6.84 -10.09 -6.87
C ARG A 207 5.53 -10.60 -6.29
N SER A 208 4.41 -10.01 -6.70
CA SER A 208 3.06 -10.55 -6.46
C SER A 208 2.82 -11.79 -7.30
#